data_779fac68b223d7e1d798c5b24fe92185
#
_entry.id   779fac68b223d7e1d798c5b24fe92185
#
_cell.length_a   1.000
_cell.length_b   1.000
_cell.length_c   1.000
_cell.angle_alpha   90.00
_cell.angle_beta   90.00
_cell.angle_gamma   90.00
#
_symmetry.space_group_name_H-M   'P 1'
#
loop_
_entity.id
_entity.type
_entity.pdbx_description
1 polymer ?
#
loop_
_entity_poly.entity_id
_entity_poly.type
_entity_poly.pdbx_seq_one_letter_code
_entity_poly.pdbx_strand_id
1 'polypeptide(L)'
;VLKMTLDHAAFIAPAILLTIGVIQTTLHVRRFSAPGKRIGVTLASMVTLLQFFLASLVSYWVALLLIPQIWQRPYLAIIPLGLCLGFASIAILQAVAKKALPKGNIYFQSMVPVFSQEHRKVIALHEAGHLLLHCSIPTDHLPKRLIARITNGISGIAGYVQTFPSSKHQIFPSKEYLEWECLMLLAGDLATQALIGKRYTGASADIDAWYQTATSLLANGLTPFPWTSSRSNEGASIRWESYQSLLAEHRAVLQDFILANRALIFKTADLLQTTGVLSRVQCVSLIKQAQRGDHLPRLTAEDVNFKGWRKIK
;
A
#
# COMPACT_ATOMS: atom_id res chain seq x y z
N VAL A 1 48.88 -32.29 -0.97
CA VAL A 1 48.27 -31.59 0.19
C VAL A 1 47.55 -30.34 -0.26
N LEU A 2 48.17 -29.44 -1.07
CA LEU A 2 47.55 -28.18 -1.53
C LEU A 2 46.28 -28.37 -2.39
N LYS A 3 46.26 -29.43 -3.22
CA LYS A 3 45.13 -29.76 -4.10
C LYS A 3 43.91 -30.22 -3.31
N MET A 4 44.12 -31.00 -2.24
CA MET A 4 43.02 -31.50 -1.37
C MET A 4 42.39 -30.38 -0.50
N THR A 5 43.16 -29.36 -0.13
CA THR A 5 42.63 -28.18 0.60
C THR A 5 41.84 -27.23 -0.28
N LEU A 6 42.20 -27.09 -1.57
CA LEU A 6 41.43 -26.27 -2.52
C LEU A 6 40.07 -26.91 -2.85
N ASP A 7 40.06 -28.28 -3.01
CA ASP A 7 38.80 -29.00 -3.29
C ASP A 7 37.79 -28.85 -2.13
N HIS A 8 38.26 -28.86 -0.87
CA HIS A 8 37.39 -28.65 0.27
C HIS A 8 36.90 -27.21 0.41
N ALA A 9 37.78 -26.22 0.18
CA ALA A 9 37.40 -24.81 0.22
C ALA A 9 36.32 -24.45 -0.83
N ALA A 10 36.37 -25.13 -1.99
CA ALA A 10 35.41 -24.91 -3.08
C ALA A 10 33.97 -25.36 -2.74
N PHE A 11 33.79 -26.33 -1.86
CA PHE A 11 32.47 -26.74 -1.38
C PHE A 11 32.01 -25.98 -0.12
N ILE A 12 32.93 -25.54 0.69
CA ILE A 12 32.63 -24.86 1.96
C ILE A 12 32.04 -23.46 1.70
N ALA A 13 32.60 -22.67 0.80
CA ALA A 13 32.13 -21.32 0.52
C ALA A 13 30.68 -21.27 -0.04
N PRO A 14 30.29 -22.06 -1.06
CA PRO A 14 28.92 -22.16 -1.51
C PRO A 14 27.95 -22.66 -0.41
N ALA A 15 28.38 -23.61 0.41
CA ALA A 15 27.56 -24.16 1.50
C ALA A 15 27.29 -23.09 2.58
N ILE A 16 28.29 -22.29 2.95
CA ILE A 16 28.13 -21.18 3.89
C ILE A 16 27.17 -20.13 3.33
N LEU A 17 27.34 -19.74 2.05
CA LEU A 17 26.45 -18.76 1.41
C LEU A 17 25.02 -19.26 1.32
N LEU A 18 24.82 -20.54 1.00
CA LEU A 18 23.50 -21.17 0.97
C LEU A 18 22.87 -21.14 2.38
N THR A 19 23.64 -21.48 3.40
CA THR A 19 23.16 -21.50 4.81
C THR A 19 22.75 -20.10 5.25
N ILE A 20 23.57 -19.08 4.98
CA ILE A 20 23.25 -17.67 5.28
C ILE A 20 21.98 -17.24 4.53
N GLY A 21 21.87 -17.58 3.24
CA GLY A 21 20.70 -17.29 2.43
C GLY A 21 19.42 -17.93 2.98
N VAL A 22 19.47 -19.19 3.41
CA VAL A 22 18.34 -19.89 4.04
C VAL A 22 17.94 -19.23 5.36
N ILE A 23 18.91 -18.86 6.20
CA ILE A 23 18.65 -18.17 7.46
C ILE A 23 17.99 -16.82 7.21
N GLN A 24 18.53 -16.00 6.30
CA GLN A 24 17.96 -14.70 5.97
C GLN A 24 16.55 -14.82 5.39
N THR A 25 16.32 -15.81 4.51
CA THR A 25 14.99 -16.08 3.93
C THR A 25 14.01 -16.47 5.04
N THR A 26 14.40 -17.37 5.96
CA THR A 26 13.56 -17.81 7.06
C THR A 26 13.18 -16.66 7.99
N LEU A 27 14.13 -15.80 8.32
CA LEU A 27 13.90 -14.60 9.14
C LEU A 27 12.98 -13.60 8.41
N HIS A 28 13.15 -13.44 7.10
CA HIS A 28 12.32 -12.54 6.30
C HIS A 28 10.87 -13.06 6.19
N VAL A 29 10.68 -14.35 5.95
CA VAL A 29 9.36 -15.00 5.86
C VAL A 29 8.59 -14.92 7.17
N ARG A 30 9.27 -15.04 8.33
CA ARG A 30 8.63 -14.93 9.66
C ARG A 30 8.00 -13.56 9.93
N ARG A 31 8.41 -12.50 9.21
CA ARG A 31 7.85 -11.14 9.36
C ARG A 31 6.47 -10.98 8.70
N PHE A 32 6.02 -11.95 7.89
CA PHE A 32 4.71 -11.88 7.24
C PHE A 32 3.68 -12.71 8.01
N SER A 33 2.58 -12.07 8.43
CA SER A 33 1.51 -12.73 9.19
C SER A 33 0.57 -13.58 8.32
N ALA A 34 0.41 -13.23 7.03
CA ALA A 34 -0.51 -13.91 6.12
C ALA A 34 0.12 -15.14 5.45
N PRO A 35 -0.52 -16.35 5.52
CA PRO A 35 0.07 -17.59 4.98
C PRO A 35 0.37 -17.53 3.49
N GLY A 36 -0.49 -16.96 2.66
CA GLY A 36 -0.28 -16.83 1.22
C GLY A 36 0.94 -15.94 0.85
N LYS A 37 1.20 -14.89 1.63
CA LYS A 37 2.40 -14.06 1.47
C LYS A 37 3.68 -14.80 1.82
N ARG A 38 3.63 -15.69 2.83
CA ARG A 38 4.79 -16.52 3.22
C ARG A 38 5.21 -17.44 2.07
N ILE A 39 4.26 -18.14 1.43
CA ILE A 39 4.55 -19.07 0.33
C ILE A 39 5.20 -18.34 -0.84
N GLY A 40 4.65 -17.21 -1.29
CA GLY A 40 5.21 -16.44 -2.41
C GLY A 40 6.62 -15.92 -2.15
N VAL A 41 6.89 -15.39 -0.95
CA VAL A 41 8.22 -14.90 -0.55
C VAL A 41 9.20 -16.06 -0.45
N THR A 42 8.78 -17.22 0.08
CA THR A 42 9.63 -18.42 0.19
C THR A 42 10.02 -18.92 -1.21
N LEU A 43 9.07 -19.03 -2.14
CA LEU A 43 9.33 -19.49 -3.51
C LEU A 43 10.28 -18.56 -4.27
N ALA A 44 10.04 -17.25 -4.21
CA ALA A 44 10.89 -16.25 -4.85
C ALA A 44 12.32 -16.27 -4.27
N SER A 45 12.45 -16.44 -2.96
CA SER A 45 13.75 -16.53 -2.30
C SER A 45 14.47 -17.83 -2.64
N MET A 46 13.76 -18.95 -2.75
CA MET A 46 14.34 -20.25 -3.18
C MET A 46 14.85 -20.18 -4.61
N VAL A 47 14.08 -19.57 -5.54
CA VAL A 47 14.53 -19.38 -6.92
C VAL A 47 15.79 -18.50 -6.97
N THR A 48 15.85 -17.43 -6.20
CA THR A 48 17.03 -16.56 -6.13
C THR A 48 18.23 -17.30 -5.56
N LEU A 49 18.06 -18.08 -4.50
CA LEU A 49 19.12 -18.91 -3.92
C LEU A 49 19.64 -19.97 -4.90
N LEU A 50 18.73 -20.62 -5.64
CA LEU A 50 19.10 -21.58 -6.65
C LEU A 50 19.90 -20.92 -7.80
N GLN A 51 19.51 -19.73 -8.24
CA GLN A 51 20.27 -18.96 -9.24
C GLN A 51 21.67 -18.60 -8.75
N PHE A 52 21.82 -18.15 -7.51
CA PHE A 52 23.13 -17.87 -6.92
C PHE A 52 23.99 -19.11 -6.78
N PHE A 53 23.40 -20.24 -6.38
CA PHE A 53 24.11 -21.51 -6.28
C PHE A 53 24.61 -21.97 -7.64
N LEU A 54 23.76 -21.97 -8.67
CA LEU A 54 24.14 -22.34 -10.04
C LEU A 54 25.22 -21.40 -10.60
N ALA A 55 25.10 -20.10 -10.39
CA ALA A 55 26.10 -19.13 -10.82
C ALA A 55 27.47 -19.37 -10.12
N SER A 56 27.45 -19.68 -8.82
CA SER A 56 28.67 -20.00 -8.07
C SER A 56 29.31 -21.30 -8.56
N LEU A 57 28.51 -22.30 -8.86
CA LEU A 57 28.99 -23.59 -9.40
C LEU A 57 29.64 -23.42 -10.79
N VAL A 58 28.98 -22.67 -11.67
CA VAL A 58 29.52 -22.36 -13.01
C VAL A 58 30.81 -21.56 -12.89
N SER A 59 30.85 -20.52 -12.04
CA SER A 59 32.05 -19.72 -11.82
C SER A 59 33.21 -20.54 -11.27
N TYR A 60 32.93 -21.51 -10.39
CA TYR A 60 33.95 -22.45 -9.88
C TYR A 60 34.52 -23.35 -10.99
N TRP A 61 33.65 -23.98 -11.80
CA TRP A 61 34.12 -24.81 -12.92
C TRP A 61 34.91 -24.02 -13.95
N VAL A 62 34.47 -22.81 -14.28
CA VAL A 62 35.18 -21.91 -15.17
C VAL A 62 36.56 -21.54 -14.59
N ALA A 63 36.64 -21.28 -13.30
CA ALA A 63 37.91 -20.98 -12.62
C ALA A 63 38.85 -22.19 -12.66
N LEU A 64 38.38 -23.42 -12.37
CA LEU A 64 39.18 -24.63 -12.46
C LEU A 64 39.75 -24.91 -13.84
N LEU A 65 38.97 -24.61 -14.87
CA LEU A 65 39.40 -24.80 -16.26
C LEU A 65 40.37 -23.71 -16.75
N LEU A 66 40.19 -22.47 -16.29
CA LEU A 66 40.92 -21.31 -16.79
C LEU A 66 42.17 -20.99 -15.97
N ILE A 67 42.22 -21.26 -14.66
CA ILE A 67 43.38 -20.90 -13.83
C ILE A 67 44.69 -21.52 -14.37
N PRO A 68 44.76 -22.80 -14.72
CA PRO A 68 45.99 -23.37 -15.30
C PRO A 68 46.39 -22.75 -16.65
N GLN A 69 45.39 -22.34 -17.44
CA GLN A 69 45.62 -21.75 -18.77
C GLN A 69 46.00 -20.27 -18.67
N ILE A 70 45.42 -19.52 -17.69
CA ILE A 70 45.73 -18.13 -17.41
C ILE A 70 47.22 -18.01 -16.98
N TRP A 71 47.72 -18.99 -16.21
CA TRP A 71 49.10 -18.99 -15.76
C TRP A 71 50.10 -19.08 -16.93
N GLN A 72 49.72 -19.79 -18.00
CA GLN A 72 50.53 -19.89 -19.21
C GLN A 72 50.26 -18.77 -20.23
N ARG A 73 49.06 -18.18 -20.18
CA ARG A 73 48.58 -17.19 -21.16
C ARG A 73 47.77 -16.09 -20.46
N PRO A 74 48.45 -15.05 -19.90
CA PRO A 74 47.78 -14.09 -19.03
C PRO A 74 46.65 -13.28 -19.69
N TYR A 75 46.61 -13.19 -21.03
CA TYR A 75 45.50 -12.54 -21.73
C TYR A 75 44.17 -13.28 -21.58
N LEU A 76 44.14 -14.55 -21.19
CA LEU A 76 42.91 -15.30 -20.91
C LEU A 76 42.21 -14.81 -19.63
N ALA A 77 42.87 -14.00 -18.78
CA ALA A 77 42.25 -13.37 -17.63
C ALA A 77 41.09 -12.42 -17.99
N ILE A 78 41.03 -11.95 -19.22
CA ILE A 78 39.92 -11.12 -19.74
C ILE A 78 38.57 -11.87 -19.66
N ILE A 79 38.56 -13.20 -19.81
CA ILE A 79 37.34 -14.01 -19.80
C ILE A 79 36.63 -13.98 -18.42
N PRO A 80 37.31 -14.36 -17.31
CA PRO A 80 36.69 -14.27 -15.98
C PRO A 80 36.35 -12.82 -15.59
N LEU A 81 37.15 -11.84 -15.99
CA LEU A 81 36.85 -10.43 -15.76
C LEU A 81 35.57 -9.99 -16.50
N GLY A 82 35.40 -10.40 -17.76
CA GLY A 82 34.18 -10.15 -18.53
C GLY A 82 32.95 -10.78 -17.92
N LEU A 83 33.06 -12.03 -17.42
CA LEU A 83 31.97 -12.71 -16.71
C LEU A 83 31.59 -11.98 -15.42
N CYS A 84 32.58 -11.56 -14.60
CA CYS A 84 32.33 -10.79 -13.38
C CYS A 84 31.63 -9.47 -13.68
N LEU A 85 32.05 -8.74 -14.71
CA LEU A 85 31.39 -7.50 -15.15
C LEU A 85 29.98 -7.75 -15.66
N GLY A 86 29.75 -8.84 -16.40
CA GLY A 86 28.43 -9.25 -16.85
C GLY A 86 27.48 -9.53 -15.69
N PHE A 87 27.91 -10.30 -14.70
CA PHE A 87 27.11 -10.57 -13.48
C PHE A 87 26.83 -9.31 -12.68
N ALA A 88 27.83 -8.44 -12.51
CA ALA A 88 27.66 -7.15 -11.85
C ALA A 88 26.64 -6.26 -12.57
N SER A 89 26.68 -6.24 -13.90
CA SER A 89 25.71 -5.51 -14.74
C SER A 89 24.29 -6.02 -14.57
N ILE A 90 24.11 -7.34 -14.55
CA ILE A 90 22.80 -7.98 -14.32
C ILE A 90 22.30 -7.63 -12.90
N ALA A 91 23.14 -7.70 -11.87
CA ALA A 91 22.77 -7.35 -10.51
C ALA A 91 22.37 -5.87 -10.39
N ILE A 92 23.10 -4.97 -11.05
CA ILE A 92 22.77 -3.54 -11.11
C ILE A 92 21.44 -3.33 -11.84
N LEU A 93 21.23 -4.00 -12.97
CA LEU A 93 19.97 -3.92 -13.73
C LEU A 93 18.78 -4.39 -12.89
N GLN A 94 18.92 -5.47 -12.15
CA GLN A 94 17.89 -5.97 -11.21
C GLN A 94 17.65 -5.00 -10.07
N ALA A 95 18.70 -4.35 -9.51
CA ALA A 95 18.57 -3.36 -8.48
C ALA A 95 17.88 -2.08 -8.98
N VAL A 96 18.18 -1.65 -10.20
CA VAL A 96 17.54 -0.52 -10.88
C VAL A 96 16.09 -0.86 -11.23
N ALA A 97 15.82 -2.05 -11.75
CA ALA A 97 14.47 -2.52 -12.04
C ALA A 97 13.62 -2.59 -10.77
N LYS A 98 14.18 -3.05 -9.64
CA LYS A 98 13.50 -3.02 -8.32
C LYS A 98 13.23 -1.61 -7.81
N LYS A 99 14.03 -0.61 -8.21
CA LYS A 99 13.80 0.81 -7.87
C LYS A 99 12.85 1.50 -8.84
N ALA A 100 12.91 1.15 -10.12
CA ALA A 100 12.10 1.75 -11.18
C ALA A 100 10.68 1.16 -11.25
N LEU A 101 10.53 -0.11 -10.91
CA LEU A 101 9.20 -0.70 -10.72
C LEU A 101 8.61 -0.09 -9.44
N PRO A 102 7.43 0.54 -9.51
CA PRO A 102 6.73 0.93 -8.30
C PRO A 102 6.69 -0.30 -7.39
N LYS A 103 6.81 -0.09 -6.06
CA LYS A 103 6.78 -1.16 -5.04
C LYS A 103 5.44 -1.93 -5.02
N GLY A 104 4.97 -2.30 -6.21
CA GLY A 104 3.93 -3.27 -6.43
C GLY A 104 4.58 -4.64 -6.26
N ASN A 105 4.23 -5.32 -5.20
CA ASN A 105 4.53 -6.72 -5.02
C ASN A 105 4.24 -7.44 -6.34
N ILE A 106 5.26 -8.06 -6.96
CA ILE A 106 5.03 -9.04 -8.00
C ILE A 106 4.36 -10.22 -7.29
N TYR A 107 3.05 -10.12 -7.11
CA TYR A 107 2.27 -11.28 -6.76
C TYR A 107 2.29 -12.17 -8.01
N PHE A 108 2.86 -13.35 -7.88
CA PHE A 108 2.53 -14.45 -8.77
C PHE A 108 1.00 -14.46 -8.89
N GLN A 109 0.54 -14.40 -10.10
CA GLN A 109 -0.88 -14.35 -10.48
C GLN A 109 -1.51 -15.73 -10.25
N SER A 110 -1.42 -16.22 -9.00
CA SER A 110 -2.13 -17.40 -8.56
C SER A 110 -3.57 -16.99 -8.33
N MET A 111 -4.44 -17.31 -9.30
CA MET A 111 -5.90 -17.18 -9.23
C MET A 111 -6.33 -15.83 -8.65
N VAL A 112 -6.43 -14.83 -9.52
CA VAL A 112 -7.11 -13.57 -9.17
C VAL A 112 -8.54 -13.97 -8.81
N PRO A 113 -9.00 -13.78 -7.56
CA PRO A 113 -10.39 -14.03 -7.26
C PRO A 113 -11.21 -13.07 -8.12
N VAL A 114 -11.89 -13.61 -9.11
CA VAL A 114 -12.91 -12.85 -9.83
C VAL A 114 -13.97 -12.54 -8.79
N PHE A 115 -14.05 -11.29 -8.36
CA PHE A 115 -15.06 -10.88 -7.39
C PHE A 115 -16.44 -11.26 -7.92
N SER A 116 -17.21 -11.98 -7.11
CA SER A 116 -18.62 -12.25 -7.43
C SER A 116 -19.37 -10.93 -7.62
N GLN A 117 -20.51 -10.97 -8.28
CA GLN A 117 -21.33 -9.76 -8.45
C GLN A 117 -21.70 -9.11 -7.11
N GLU A 118 -21.93 -9.92 -6.08
CA GLU A 118 -22.21 -9.43 -4.73
C GLU A 118 -21.00 -8.71 -4.12
N HIS A 119 -19.80 -9.28 -4.23
CA HIS A 119 -18.60 -8.59 -3.77
C HIS A 119 -18.35 -7.28 -4.52
N ARG A 120 -18.58 -7.26 -5.84
CA ARG A 120 -18.48 -6.03 -6.63
C ARG A 120 -19.47 -4.96 -6.18
N LYS A 121 -20.69 -5.36 -5.81
CA LYS A 121 -21.69 -4.44 -5.25
C LYS A 121 -21.25 -3.84 -3.92
N VAL A 122 -20.70 -4.65 -3.02
CA VAL A 122 -20.16 -4.19 -1.73
C VAL A 122 -19.06 -3.20 -1.95
N ILE A 123 -18.08 -3.51 -2.83
CA ILE A 123 -16.97 -2.63 -3.17
C ILE A 123 -17.49 -1.32 -3.76
N ALA A 124 -18.47 -1.41 -4.69
CA ALA A 124 -19.05 -0.22 -5.33
C ALA A 124 -19.73 0.71 -4.32
N LEU A 125 -20.45 0.16 -3.33
CA LEU A 125 -21.08 0.94 -2.26
C LEU A 125 -20.03 1.61 -1.35
N HIS A 126 -18.97 0.89 -1.02
CA HIS A 126 -17.85 1.42 -0.25
C HIS A 126 -17.21 2.62 -0.97
N GLU A 127 -16.85 2.47 -2.23
CA GLU A 127 -16.24 3.53 -3.02
C GLU A 127 -17.21 4.71 -3.28
N ALA A 128 -18.51 4.44 -3.38
CA ALA A 128 -19.52 5.48 -3.50
C ALA A 128 -19.60 6.34 -2.23
N GLY A 129 -19.47 5.72 -1.04
CA GLY A 129 -19.38 6.44 0.23
C GLY A 129 -18.21 7.42 0.25
N HIS A 130 -17.01 6.97 -0.09
CA HIS A 130 -15.83 7.83 -0.19
C HIS A 130 -16.01 8.94 -1.23
N LEU A 131 -16.54 8.61 -2.42
CA LEU A 131 -16.68 9.58 -3.50
C LEU A 131 -17.60 10.74 -3.14
N LEU A 132 -18.77 10.45 -2.59
CA LEU A 132 -19.79 11.48 -2.36
C LEU A 132 -19.41 12.44 -1.24
N LEU A 133 -18.54 12.05 -0.31
CA LEU A 133 -18.06 12.95 0.75
C LEU A 133 -17.23 14.13 0.22
N HIS A 134 -16.78 14.06 -1.04
CA HIS A 134 -16.15 15.19 -1.69
C HIS A 134 -17.10 16.38 -1.93
N CYS A 135 -18.40 16.25 -1.63
CA CYS A 135 -19.34 17.38 -1.61
C CYS A 135 -19.00 18.48 -0.58
N SER A 136 -18.12 18.16 0.39
CA SER A 136 -17.54 19.12 1.35
C SER A 136 -16.54 20.09 0.71
N ILE A 137 -16.10 19.81 -0.53
CA ILE A 137 -15.07 20.55 -1.24
C ILE A 137 -15.73 21.40 -2.34
N PRO A 138 -15.37 22.69 -2.47
CA PRO A 138 -15.83 23.49 -3.60
C PRO A 138 -15.49 22.82 -4.93
N THR A 139 -16.43 22.82 -5.88
CA THR A 139 -16.34 22.01 -7.10
C THR A 139 -15.11 22.34 -7.98
N ASP A 140 -14.70 23.60 -8.00
CA ASP A 140 -13.53 24.11 -8.72
C ASP A 140 -12.19 23.67 -8.09
N HIS A 141 -12.22 23.27 -6.83
CA HIS A 141 -11.07 22.77 -6.07
C HIS A 141 -11.00 21.25 -5.97
N LEU A 142 -11.97 20.52 -6.53
CA LEU A 142 -11.92 19.06 -6.61
C LEU A 142 -10.65 18.55 -7.33
N PRO A 143 -10.09 17.39 -6.95
CA PRO A 143 -8.86 16.86 -7.54
C PRO A 143 -8.94 16.78 -9.07
N LYS A 144 -7.87 17.19 -9.76
CA LYS A 144 -7.80 17.11 -11.23
C LYS A 144 -7.91 15.67 -11.75
N ARG A 145 -7.47 14.69 -10.95
CA ARG A 145 -7.49 13.26 -11.28
C ARG A 145 -8.52 12.50 -10.44
N LEU A 146 -9.64 13.13 -10.10
CA LEU A 146 -10.70 12.46 -9.35
C LEU A 146 -11.32 11.36 -10.20
N ILE A 147 -11.18 10.12 -9.78
CA ILE A 147 -11.77 8.91 -10.36
C ILE A 147 -12.18 7.95 -9.26
N ALA A 148 -13.23 7.19 -9.46
CA ALA A 148 -13.58 6.03 -8.66
C ALA A 148 -13.46 4.77 -9.52
N ARG A 149 -12.87 3.71 -8.99
CA ARG A 149 -12.63 2.47 -9.74
C ARG A 149 -12.81 1.23 -8.88
N ILE A 150 -13.42 0.20 -9.46
CA ILE A 150 -13.35 -1.18 -8.97
C ILE A 150 -12.20 -1.86 -9.71
N THR A 151 -11.31 -2.51 -8.97
CA THR A 151 -10.21 -3.28 -9.53
C THR A 151 -10.55 -4.77 -9.52
N ASN A 152 -9.76 -5.60 -10.19
CA ASN A 152 -9.92 -7.05 -10.15
C ASN A 152 -9.19 -7.69 -8.95
N GLY A 153 -8.78 -6.91 -7.96
CA GLY A 153 -8.08 -7.43 -6.77
C GLY A 153 -6.63 -7.87 -7.00
N ILE A 154 -6.09 -7.73 -8.21
CA ILE A 154 -4.73 -8.19 -8.58
C ILE A 154 -3.65 -7.54 -7.71
N SER A 155 -3.87 -6.30 -7.28
CA SER A 155 -2.95 -5.54 -6.43
C SER A 155 -3.26 -5.64 -4.92
N GLY A 156 -4.22 -6.49 -4.53
CA GLY A 156 -4.74 -6.53 -3.16
C GLY A 156 -5.68 -5.37 -2.81
N ILE A 157 -5.98 -4.49 -3.77
CA ILE A 157 -6.92 -3.37 -3.66
C ILE A 157 -8.17 -3.76 -4.45
N ALA A 158 -9.33 -3.76 -3.78
CA ALA A 158 -10.60 -4.13 -4.40
C ALA A 158 -11.23 -2.98 -5.19
N GLY A 159 -11.08 -1.77 -4.69
CA GLY A 159 -11.53 -0.53 -5.31
C GLY A 159 -10.73 0.65 -4.75
N TYR A 160 -10.91 1.82 -5.31
CA TYR A 160 -10.38 3.07 -4.77
C TYR A 160 -11.05 4.30 -5.38
N VAL A 161 -11.12 5.35 -4.58
CA VAL A 161 -11.35 6.72 -5.05
C VAL A 161 -10.02 7.45 -5.03
N GLN A 162 -9.55 7.90 -6.20
CA GLN A 162 -8.36 8.74 -6.26
C GLN A 162 -8.73 10.15 -5.80
N THR A 163 -8.14 10.57 -4.69
CA THR A 163 -8.40 11.83 -4.02
C THR A 163 -7.11 12.66 -3.87
N PHE A 164 -7.12 13.62 -2.95
CA PHE A 164 -5.95 14.38 -2.56
C PHE A 164 -4.87 13.51 -1.90
N PRO A 165 -3.61 13.94 -1.88
CA PRO A 165 -2.60 13.34 -1.03
C PRO A 165 -3.05 13.35 0.44
N SER A 166 -2.77 12.28 1.18
CA SER A 166 -3.06 12.23 2.62
C SER A 166 -2.38 13.37 3.37
N SER A 167 -2.99 13.81 4.48
CA SER A 167 -2.44 14.81 5.42
C SER A 167 -1.01 14.51 5.87
N LYS A 168 -0.59 13.25 5.87
CA LYS A 168 0.82 12.84 6.12
C LYS A 168 1.84 13.51 5.20
N HIS A 169 1.39 13.96 4.04
CA HIS A 169 2.21 14.65 3.06
C HIS A 169 2.04 16.17 3.10
N GLN A 170 1.23 16.69 4.03
CA GLN A 170 1.06 18.11 4.26
C GLN A 170 1.92 18.55 5.44
N ILE A 171 2.52 19.74 5.35
CA ILE A 171 3.36 20.28 6.42
C ILE A 171 2.48 20.76 7.59
N PHE A 172 1.35 21.43 7.28
CA PHE A 172 0.41 21.99 8.25
C PHE A 172 -1.03 21.81 7.76
N PRO A 173 -1.64 20.62 7.90
CA PRO A 173 -3.04 20.44 7.55
C PRO A 173 -3.94 21.23 8.53
N SER A 174 -5.00 21.86 8.03
CA SER A 174 -5.99 22.50 8.88
C SER A 174 -6.79 21.46 9.67
N LYS A 175 -7.46 21.92 10.76
CA LYS A 175 -8.38 21.07 11.53
C LYS A 175 -9.49 20.53 10.63
N GLU A 176 -10.10 21.37 9.82
CA GLU A 176 -11.19 21.05 8.90
C GLU A 176 -10.77 19.98 7.89
N TYR A 177 -9.54 20.07 7.40
CA TYR A 177 -9.00 19.05 6.48
C TYR A 177 -8.79 17.71 7.17
N LEU A 178 -8.23 17.68 8.38
CA LEU A 178 -8.03 16.46 9.16
C LEU A 178 -9.36 15.79 9.53
N GLU A 179 -10.37 16.60 9.94
CA GLU A 179 -11.71 16.10 10.20
C GLU A 179 -12.36 15.51 8.95
N TRP A 180 -12.28 16.22 7.83
CA TRP A 180 -12.76 15.70 6.54
C TRP A 180 -12.05 14.40 6.14
N GLU A 181 -10.73 14.32 6.29
CA GLU A 181 -9.96 13.12 5.97
C GLU A 181 -10.39 11.95 6.86
N CYS A 182 -10.59 12.17 8.16
CA CYS A 182 -11.12 11.15 9.07
C CYS A 182 -12.50 10.65 8.63
N LEU A 183 -13.41 11.55 8.31
CA LEU A 183 -14.75 11.19 7.83
C LEU A 183 -14.67 10.44 6.49
N MET A 184 -13.83 10.90 5.58
CA MET A 184 -13.62 10.28 4.27
C MET A 184 -13.13 8.83 4.42
N LEU A 185 -12.20 8.57 5.35
CA LEU A 185 -11.68 7.22 5.62
C LEU A 185 -12.73 6.26 6.21
N LEU A 186 -13.73 6.76 6.93
CA LEU A 186 -14.81 5.96 7.50
C LEU A 186 -16.01 5.78 6.56
N ALA A 187 -16.17 6.67 5.58
CA ALA A 187 -17.39 6.76 4.78
C ALA A 187 -17.72 5.47 4.00
N GLY A 188 -16.71 4.76 3.50
CA GLY A 188 -16.89 3.50 2.77
C GLY A 188 -17.44 2.38 3.65
N ASP A 189 -16.83 2.13 4.81
CA ASP A 189 -17.29 1.10 5.76
C ASP A 189 -18.70 1.39 6.27
N LEU A 190 -18.95 2.64 6.64
CA LEU A 190 -20.25 3.04 7.16
C LEU A 190 -21.35 3.03 6.10
N ALA A 191 -21.05 3.37 4.84
CA ALA A 191 -22.00 3.24 3.75
C ALA A 191 -22.41 1.78 3.55
N THR A 192 -21.48 0.83 3.55
CA THR A 192 -21.77 -0.59 3.44
C THR A 192 -22.55 -1.10 4.64
N GLN A 193 -22.15 -0.72 5.86
CA GLN A 193 -22.86 -1.12 7.09
C GLN A 193 -24.29 -0.59 7.13
N ALA A 194 -24.50 0.69 6.85
CA ALA A 194 -25.82 1.33 6.92
C ALA A 194 -26.77 0.83 5.83
N LEU A 195 -26.27 0.51 4.64
CA LEU A 195 -27.10 0.19 3.48
C LEU A 195 -27.30 -1.32 3.26
N ILE A 196 -26.36 -2.17 3.72
CA ILE A 196 -26.42 -3.63 3.58
C ILE A 196 -26.69 -4.31 4.94
N GLY A 197 -26.41 -3.62 6.05
CA GLY A 197 -26.54 -4.18 7.41
C GLY A 197 -25.41 -5.12 7.81
N LYS A 198 -24.30 -5.17 7.03
CA LYS A 198 -23.15 -6.06 7.26
C LYS A 198 -21.85 -5.27 7.23
N ARG A 199 -20.90 -5.69 8.06
CA ARG A 199 -19.52 -5.18 8.04
C ARG A 199 -18.62 -6.16 7.29
N TYR A 200 -17.65 -5.62 6.57
CA TYR A 200 -16.71 -6.39 5.77
C TYR A 200 -15.28 -6.06 6.17
N THR A 201 -14.37 -7.03 6.03
CA THR A 201 -12.96 -6.88 6.42
C THR A 201 -12.14 -6.01 5.45
N GLY A 202 -12.73 -5.56 4.33
CA GLY A 202 -12.05 -4.79 3.30
C GLY A 202 -11.58 -3.38 3.72
N ALA A 203 -12.19 -2.82 4.78
CA ALA A 203 -11.91 -1.46 5.27
C ALA A 203 -10.72 -1.36 6.24
N SER A 204 -9.93 -2.41 6.44
CA SER A 204 -8.84 -2.39 7.44
C SER A 204 -7.79 -1.31 7.18
N ALA A 205 -7.45 -1.05 5.93
CA ALA A 205 -6.49 -0.01 5.57
C ALA A 205 -7.02 1.40 5.86
N ASP A 206 -8.31 1.63 5.65
CA ASP A 206 -8.96 2.91 5.92
C ASP A 206 -9.05 3.16 7.43
N ILE A 207 -9.37 2.13 8.20
CA ILE A 207 -9.39 2.21 9.67
C ILE A 207 -8.00 2.50 10.24
N ASP A 208 -6.95 1.84 9.73
CA ASP A 208 -5.57 2.11 10.13
C ASP A 208 -5.15 3.55 9.79
N ALA A 209 -5.55 4.05 8.62
CA ALA A 209 -5.31 5.43 8.22
C ALA A 209 -6.11 6.41 9.10
N TRP A 210 -7.36 6.08 9.43
CA TRP A 210 -8.17 6.87 10.35
C TRP A 210 -7.49 7.06 11.70
N TYR A 211 -6.98 5.98 12.33
CA TYR A 211 -6.26 6.08 13.60
C TYR A 211 -5.06 7.03 13.52
N GLN A 212 -4.35 7.04 12.40
CA GLN A 212 -3.19 7.91 12.21
C GLN A 212 -3.61 9.39 12.09
N THR A 213 -4.67 9.68 11.31
CA THR A 213 -5.20 11.04 11.16
C THR A 213 -5.87 11.52 12.45
N ALA A 214 -6.64 10.66 13.12
CA ALA A 214 -7.23 10.93 14.44
C ALA A 214 -6.17 11.22 15.50
N THR A 215 -5.03 10.52 15.48
CA THR A 215 -3.89 10.85 16.34
C THR A 215 -3.43 12.29 16.14
N SER A 216 -3.37 12.76 14.90
CA SER A 216 -2.97 14.13 14.59
C SER A 216 -3.97 15.16 15.16
N LEU A 217 -5.27 14.89 15.05
CA LEU A 217 -6.31 15.74 15.66
C LEU A 217 -6.18 15.81 17.18
N LEU A 218 -6.11 14.65 17.83
CA LEU A 218 -6.05 14.53 19.29
C LEU A 218 -4.75 15.10 19.86
N ALA A 219 -3.60 14.74 19.29
CA ALA A 219 -2.29 15.13 19.80
C ALA A 219 -2.00 16.63 19.65
N ASN A 220 -2.63 17.30 18.70
CA ASN A 220 -2.53 18.75 18.52
C ASN A 220 -3.63 19.54 19.24
N GLY A 221 -4.48 18.87 20.03
CA GLY A 221 -5.56 19.55 20.78
C GLY A 221 -6.63 20.17 19.87
N LEU A 222 -6.84 19.62 18.68
CA LEU A 222 -7.82 20.10 17.70
C LEU A 222 -9.24 19.55 17.95
N THR A 223 -9.41 18.74 18.99
CA THR A 223 -10.67 18.14 19.43
C THR A 223 -10.90 18.45 20.91
N PRO A 224 -12.13 18.36 21.43
CA PRO A 224 -12.41 18.53 22.86
C PRO A 224 -11.95 17.32 23.71
N PHE A 225 -11.51 16.23 23.10
CA PHE A 225 -11.15 15.01 23.81
C PHE A 225 -9.74 15.07 24.38
N PRO A 226 -9.52 14.55 25.62
CA PRO A 226 -8.21 14.59 26.25
C PRO A 226 -7.18 13.77 25.51
N TRP A 227 -5.91 14.19 25.56
CA TRP A 227 -4.80 13.48 24.97
C TRP A 227 -3.59 13.48 25.88
N THR A 228 -2.85 12.41 25.90
CA THR A 228 -1.57 12.30 26.60
C THR A 228 -0.55 11.49 25.82
N SER A 229 0.70 11.91 25.85
CA SER A 229 1.84 11.15 25.32
C SER A 229 2.41 10.12 26.30
N SER A 230 1.89 10.08 27.56
CA SER A 230 2.33 9.14 28.57
C SER A 230 2.19 7.69 28.10
N ARG A 231 3.22 6.87 28.35
CA ARG A 231 3.23 5.44 28.06
C ARG A 231 2.68 4.57 29.19
N SER A 232 2.20 5.17 30.30
CA SER A 232 1.56 4.44 31.41
C SER A 232 0.26 3.78 30.95
N ASN A 233 -0.22 2.82 31.72
CA ASN A 233 -1.51 2.17 31.48
C ASN A 233 -2.67 3.20 31.54
N GLU A 234 -2.61 4.14 32.47
CA GLU A 234 -3.56 5.25 32.56
C GLU A 234 -3.54 6.11 31.28
N GLY A 235 -2.35 6.49 30.80
CA GLY A 235 -2.22 7.20 29.53
C GLY A 235 -2.74 6.40 28.32
N ALA A 236 -2.62 5.09 28.33
CA ALA A 236 -3.20 4.23 27.30
C ALA A 236 -4.74 4.24 27.36
N SER A 237 -5.33 4.21 28.57
CA SER A 237 -6.79 4.29 28.76
C SER A 237 -7.34 5.61 28.24
N ILE A 238 -6.73 6.74 28.64
CA ILE A 238 -7.12 8.08 28.18
C ILE A 238 -7.13 8.15 26.64
N ARG A 239 -6.06 7.69 25.99
CA ARG A 239 -5.99 7.69 24.50
C ARG A 239 -7.07 6.82 23.88
N TRP A 240 -7.31 5.63 24.44
CA TRP A 240 -8.35 4.74 23.95
C TRP A 240 -9.74 5.34 24.04
N GLU A 241 -10.09 5.93 25.18
CA GLU A 241 -11.37 6.62 25.41
C GLU A 241 -11.55 7.78 24.43
N SER A 242 -10.51 8.56 24.20
CA SER A 242 -10.53 9.67 23.24
C SER A 242 -10.75 9.21 21.81
N TYR A 243 -10.10 8.10 21.40
CA TYR A 243 -10.36 7.49 20.08
C TYR A 243 -11.80 7.00 19.96
N GLN A 244 -12.35 6.35 20.99
CA GLN A 244 -13.73 5.85 20.95
C GLN A 244 -14.73 7.00 20.87
N SER A 245 -14.51 8.09 21.61
CA SER A 245 -15.34 9.28 21.59
C SER A 245 -15.33 9.96 20.22
N LEU A 246 -14.14 10.19 19.66
CA LEU A 246 -13.99 10.77 18.32
C LEU A 246 -14.58 9.88 17.22
N LEU A 247 -14.41 8.57 17.33
CA LEU A 247 -15.00 7.62 16.39
C LEU A 247 -16.52 7.61 16.44
N ALA A 248 -17.09 7.72 17.64
CA ALA A 248 -18.54 7.80 17.82
C ALA A 248 -19.11 9.09 17.21
N GLU A 249 -18.44 10.24 17.42
CA GLU A 249 -18.81 11.52 16.80
C GLU A 249 -18.77 11.44 15.27
N HIS A 250 -17.68 10.97 14.70
CA HIS A 250 -17.55 10.82 13.26
C HIS A 250 -18.59 9.87 12.66
N ARG A 251 -18.92 8.78 13.36
CA ARG A 251 -19.98 7.85 12.93
C ARG A 251 -21.35 8.49 12.92
N ALA A 252 -21.68 9.29 13.91
CA ALA A 252 -22.95 10.00 13.97
C ALA A 252 -23.09 10.96 12.77
N VAL A 253 -22.09 11.79 12.52
CA VAL A 253 -22.06 12.72 11.37
C VAL A 253 -22.22 11.98 10.04
N LEU A 254 -21.50 10.86 9.86
CA LEU A 254 -21.56 10.08 8.62
C LEU A 254 -22.87 9.31 8.47
N GLN A 255 -23.49 8.85 9.56
CA GLN A 255 -24.79 8.18 9.50
C GLN A 255 -25.85 9.11 8.92
N ASP A 256 -25.91 10.35 9.38
CA ASP A 256 -26.85 11.36 8.85
C ASP A 256 -26.58 11.65 7.38
N PHE A 257 -25.32 11.81 6.99
CA PHE A 257 -24.93 12.01 5.61
C PHE A 257 -25.30 10.85 4.72
N ILE A 258 -25.05 9.61 5.13
CA ILE A 258 -25.34 8.39 4.35
C ILE A 258 -26.83 8.23 4.17
N LEU A 259 -27.63 8.45 5.21
CA LEU A 259 -29.08 8.35 5.15
C LEU A 259 -29.68 9.41 4.20
N ALA A 260 -29.23 10.67 4.31
CA ALA A 260 -29.65 11.75 3.41
C ALA A 260 -29.31 11.47 1.94
N ASN A 261 -28.20 10.78 1.68
CA ASN A 261 -27.70 10.48 0.33
C ASN A 261 -27.94 9.03 -0.11
N ARG A 262 -28.77 8.27 0.60
CA ARG A 262 -28.97 6.84 0.36
C ARG A 262 -29.22 6.50 -1.11
N ALA A 263 -30.18 7.16 -1.74
CA ALA A 263 -30.53 6.93 -3.14
C ALA A 263 -29.38 7.25 -4.09
N LEU A 264 -28.63 8.31 -3.81
CA LEU A 264 -27.50 8.73 -4.61
C LEU A 264 -26.30 7.78 -4.46
N ILE A 265 -26.06 7.25 -3.25
CA ILE A 265 -25.02 6.22 -3.01
C ILE A 265 -25.34 4.97 -3.83
N PHE A 266 -26.59 4.46 -3.80
CA PHE A 266 -26.98 3.32 -4.61
C PHE A 266 -26.81 3.59 -6.11
N LYS A 267 -27.30 4.74 -6.61
CA LYS A 267 -27.12 5.15 -8.00
C LYS A 267 -25.64 5.20 -8.41
N THR A 268 -24.79 5.74 -7.55
CA THR A 268 -23.34 5.82 -7.77
C THR A 268 -22.70 4.44 -7.80
N ALA A 269 -23.08 3.58 -6.87
CA ALA A 269 -22.59 2.21 -6.77
C ALA A 269 -23.02 1.37 -8.00
N ASP A 270 -24.27 1.45 -8.43
CA ASP A 270 -24.76 0.74 -9.60
C ASP A 270 -24.02 1.18 -10.87
N LEU A 271 -23.80 2.49 -11.03
CA LEU A 271 -23.04 3.02 -12.15
C LEU A 271 -21.58 2.52 -12.10
N LEU A 272 -20.93 2.56 -10.93
CA LEU A 272 -19.57 2.07 -10.74
C LEU A 272 -19.45 0.55 -10.95
N GLN A 273 -20.44 -0.22 -10.47
CA GLN A 273 -20.49 -1.67 -10.67
C GLN A 273 -20.60 -2.03 -12.16
N THR A 274 -21.41 -1.29 -12.91
CA THR A 274 -21.67 -1.52 -14.34
C THR A 274 -20.47 -1.12 -15.20
N THR A 275 -19.90 0.06 -14.94
CA THR A 275 -18.81 0.63 -15.77
C THR A 275 -17.43 0.21 -15.32
N GLY A 276 -17.26 -0.20 -14.07
CA GLY A 276 -15.99 -0.52 -13.43
C GLY A 276 -15.13 0.72 -13.10
N VAL A 277 -15.42 1.87 -13.70
CA VAL A 277 -14.72 3.14 -13.48
C VAL A 277 -15.62 4.33 -13.74
N LEU A 278 -15.57 5.33 -12.86
CA LEU A 278 -16.21 6.62 -13.06
C LEU A 278 -15.15 7.66 -13.44
N SER A 279 -15.36 8.31 -14.57
CA SER A 279 -14.53 9.44 -15.01
C SER A 279 -14.72 10.66 -14.11
N ARG A 280 -13.78 11.62 -14.19
CA ARG A 280 -13.90 12.87 -13.43
C ARG A 280 -15.23 13.59 -13.66
N VAL A 281 -15.71 13.63 -14.89
CA VAL A 281 -16.97 14.30 -15.25
C VAL A 281 -18.15 13.62 -14.54
N GLN A 282 -18.20 12.30 -14.52
CA GLN A 282 -19.23 11.54 -13.82
C GLN A 282 -19.12 11.74 -12.30
N CYS A 283 -17.90 11.66 -11.74
CA CYS A 283 -17.67 11.90 -10.30
C CYS A 283 -18.17 13.29 -9.89
N VAL A 284 -17.78 14.34 -10.60
CA VAL A 284 -18.20 15.72 -10.31
C VAL A 284 -19.71 15.89 -10.43
N SER A 285 -20.34 15.27 -11.44
CA SER A 285 -21.79 15.31 -11.61
C SER A 285 -22.53 14.66 -10.44
N LEU A 286 -22.03 13.54 -9.92
CA LEU A 286 -22.60 12.84 -8.75
C LEU A 286 -22.37 13.64 -7.46
N ILE A 287 -21.16 14.16 -7.25
CA ILE A 287 -20.82 14.98 -6.08
C ILE A 287 -21.71 16.21 -5.97
N LYS A 288 -22.03 16.88 -7.09
CA LYS A 288 -22.94 18.04 -7.12
C LYS A 288 -24.37 17.71 -6.70
N GLN A 289 -24.81 16.46 -6.84
CA GLN A 289 -26.14 16.00 -6.42
C GLN A 289 -26.18 15.64 -4.93
N ALA A 290 -25.03 15.48 -4.26
CA ALA A 290 -24.97 15.08 -2.86
C ALA A 290 -25.44 16.21 -1.93
N GLN A 291 -26.25 15.82 -0.94
CA GLN A 291 -26.66 16.68 0.15
C GLN A 291 -25.57 16.65 1.22
N ARG A 292 -24.89 17.77 1.40
CA ARG A 292 -23.74 17.83 2.30
C ARG A 292 -24.11 17.66 3.79
N GLY A 293 -25.24 18.07 4.25
CA GLY A 293 -25.57 18.17 5.67
C GLY A 293 -24.78 19.28 6.41
N ASP A 294 -25.26 19.70 7.56
CA ASP A 294 -24.68 20.84 8.30
C ASP A 294 -23.45 20.47 9.13
N HIS A 295 -23.33 19.20 9.51
CA HIS A 295 -22.25 18.70 10.40
C HIS A 295 -20.98 18.30 9.67
N LEU A 296 -20.98 18.25 8.33
CA LEU A 296 -19.77 17.99 7.57
C LEU A 296 -18.88 19.25 7.51
N PRO A 297 -17.54 19.09 7.67
CA PRO A 297 -16.62 20.20 7.55
C PRO A 297 -16.72 20.85 6.17
N ARG A 298 -16.61 22.17 6.12
CA ARG A 298 -16.56 22.96 4.88
C ARG A 298 -15.12 23.26 4.55
N LEU A 299 -14.58 22.56 3.57
CA LEU A 299 -13.24 22.85 3.10
C LEU A 299 -13.21 24.09 2.24
N THR A 300 -12.21 24.93 2.44
CA THR A 300 -11.92 26.10 1.62
C THR A 300 -10.89 25.77 0.53
N ALA A 301 -10.66 26.73 -0.36
CA ALA A 301 -9.59 26.65 -1.34
C ALA A 301 -8.20 26.47 -0.70
N GLU A 302 -7.99 27.07 0.49
CA GLU A 302 -6.73 27.04 1.22
C GLU A 302 -6.47 25.64 1.81
N ASP A 303 -7.50 24.99 2.34
CA ASP A 303 -7.40 23.64 2.93
C ASP A 303 -6.98 22.58 1.90
N VAL A 304 -7.33 22.78 0.62
CA VAL A 304 -7.08 21.81 -0.47
C VAL A 304 -6.03 22.28 -1.48
N ASN A 305 -5.44 23.46 -1.28
CA ASN A 305 -4.48 24.06 -2.22
C ASN A 305 -3.05 23.67 -1.90
N PHE A 306 -2.58 22.56 -2.44
CA PHE A 306 -1.22 22.02 -2.25
C PHE A 306 -0.13 22.69 -3.11
N LYS A 307 -0.28 23.95 -3.51
CA LYS A 307 0.71 24.65 -4.35
C LYS A 307 2.09 24.82 -3.71
N GLY A 308 2.24 24.57 -2.43
CA GLY A 308 3.52 24.63 -1.69
C GLY A 308 4.47 23.42 -1.88
N TRP A 309 4.04 22.37 -2.55
CA TRP A 309 4.83 21.14 -2.72
C TRP A 309 5.84 21.29 -3.85
N ARG A 310 6.99 21.92 -3.59
CA ARG A 310 8.17 21.63 -4.39
C ARG A 310 8.59 20.21 -4.10
N LYS A 311 8.64 19.36 -5.13
CA LYS A 311 9.35 18.08 -5.02
C LYS A 311 10.74 18.39 -4.46
N ILE A 312 10.96 17.97 -3.23
CA ILE A 312 12.34 17.87 -2.72
C ILE A 312 12.96 16.76 -3.58
N LYS A 313 13.86 17.17 -4.47
CA LYS A 313 14.63 16.26 -5.33
C LYS A 313 15.64 15.50 -4.50
#